data_c5f52374dcb6ab92816da1a7e156b27d
#
_entry.id   c5f52374dcb6ab92816da1a7e156b27d
#
_cell.length_a   1.000
_cell.length_b   1.000
_cell.length_c   1.000
_cell.angle_alpha   90.00
_cell.angle_beta   90.00
_cell.angle_gamma   90.00
#
_symmetry.space_group_name_H-M   'P 1'
#
loop_
_entity.id
_entity.type
_entity.pdbx_description
1 polymer ?
#
loop_
_entity_poly.entity_id
_entity_poly.type
_entity_poly.pdbx_seq_one_letter_code
_entity_poly.pdbx_strand_id
1 'polypeptide(L)'
;NHDTIRHASRFGGDYGRATASDGIGPDSPQPDNALGLAKARAATLFMLGLPGASYIYQGEELGLPEHTTLEAKNRQDPTFFRTNGERVGRDGARVPLPWEKGGSTNGFSTSEEAWLPQPESFASLSRDQQGQEGTTLWLYKRALELRKQRKLGEGSFEWSSQEGLLCHQNGSTLVVHNFENSAAELPAGAVLLSSAPLEGSKLPANASCWLAI
;
A
#
# COMPACT_ATOMS: atom_id res chain seq x y z
N ASN A 1 1.16 6.69 7.49
CA ASN A 1 1.87 7.04 8.72
C ASN A 1 1.28 6.25 9.90
N HIS A 2 1.89 6.35 11.09
CA HIS A 2 1.49 5.63 12.31
C HIS A 2 0.17 6.14 12.96
N ASP A 3 -0.46 7.14 12.41
CA ASP A 3 -1.72 7.73 12.91
C ASP A 3 -2.92 7.43 12.00
N THR A 4 -2.71 6.63 10.95
CA THR A 4 -3.77 6.28 10.00
C THR A 4 -3.80 4.79 9.77
N ILE A 5 -5.00 4.26 9.45
CA ILE A 5 -5.16 2.89 8.97
C ILE A 5 -4.23 2.65 7.77
N ARG A 6 -3.53 1.52 7.77
CA ARG A 6 -2.67 1.12 6.65
C ARG A 6 -3.44 1.11 5.34
N HIS A 7 -2.85 1.66 4.27
CA HIS A 7 -3.57 1.88 3.02
C HIS A 7 -4.10 0.57 2.38
N ALA A 8 -3.37 -0.56 2.55
CA ALA A 8 -3.83 -1.85 2.06
C ALA A 8 -5.17 -2.28 2.68
N SER A 9 -5.41 -1.98 3.97
CA SER A 9 -6.71 -2.22 4.59
C SER A 9 -7.69 -1.10 4.28
N ARG A 10 -7.26 0.16 4.31
CA ARG A 10 -8.13 1.30 4.07
C ARG A 10 -8.80 1.26 2.70
N PHE A 11 -8.08 0.84 1.66
CA PHE A 11 -8.62 0.72 0.30
C PHE A 11 -9.41 -0.56 0.06
N GLY A 12 -9.36 -1.51 0.99
CA GLY A 12 -10.09 -2.77 0.93
C GLY A 12 -11.49 -2.71 1.51
N GLY A 13 -11.92 -1.57 2.08
CA GLY A 13 -13.25 -1.42 2.67
C GLY A 13 -13.80 0.00 2.50
N ASP A 14 -15.08 0.14 2.75
CA ASP A 14 -15.74 1.44 2.87
C ASP A 14 -15.86 1.79 4.36
N TYR A 15 -14.90 2.57 4.85
CA TYR A 15 -14.89 3.07 6.23
C TYR A 15 -15.50 4.47 6.33
N GLY A 16 -16.10 4.97 5.26
CA GLY A 16 -16.74 6.28 5.19
C GLY A 16 -15.76 7.40 5.57
N ARG A 17 -16.23 8.31 6.46
CA ARG A 17 -15.41 9.37 7.05
C ARG A 17 -14.77 8.95 8.36
N ALA A 18 -14.62 7.65 8.63
CA ALA A 18 -13.92 7.19 9.83
C ALA A 18 -12.61 7.96 9.96
N THR A 19 -12.41 8.57 11.10
CA THR A 19 -11.19 9.32 11.36
C THR A 19 -10.02 8.35 11.34
N ALA A 20 -8.88 8.82 10.91
CA ALA A 20 -7.66 8.02 10.85
C ALA A 20 -7.33 7.35 12.21
N SER A 21 -7.76 7.95 13.31
CA SER A 21 -7.52 7.48 14.67
C SER A 21 -8.52 6.44 15.19
N ASP A 22 -9.53 6.05 14.39
CA ASP A 22 -10.53 5.07 14.85
C ASP A 22 -10.03 3.63 14.71
N GLY A 23 -9.13 3.37 13.75
CA GLY A 23 -8.60 2.03 13.49
C GLY A 23 -9.68 1.07 12.95
N ILE A 24 -9.29 -0.19 12.77
CA ILE A 24 -10.20 -1.29 12.44
C ILE A 24 -10.07 -2.33 13.54
N GLY A 25 -11.19 -2.70 14.16
CA GLY A 25 -11.25 -3.71 15.21
C GLY A 25 -11.91 -5.00 14.74
N PRO A 26 -11.97 -6.02 15.62
CA PRO A 26 -12.62 -7.30 15.32
C PRO A 26 -14.09 -7.17 14.92
N ASP A 27 -14.81 -6.22 15.53
CA ASP A 27 -16.24 -5.97 15.32
C ASP A 27 -16.51 -4.97 14.17
N SER A 28 -15.47 -4.41 13.59
CA SER A 28 -15.58 -3.52 12.43
C SER A 28 -15.81 -4.34 11.14
N PRO A 29 -16.43 -3.76 10.09
CA PRO A 29 -16.38 -4.36 8.76
C PRO A 29 -14.94 -4.68 8.37
N GLN A 30 -14.67 -5.93 8.00
CA GLN A 30 -13.31 -6.35 7.65
C GLN A 30 -12.97 -5.98 6.20
N PRO A 31 -11.72 -5.55 5.90
CA PRO A 31 -11.31 -5.19 4.55
C PRO A 31 -11.19 -6.41 3.64
N ASP A 32 -11.51 -6.23 2.35
CA ASP A 32 -11.04 -7.11 1.31
C ASP A 32 -9.54 -6.84 1.09
N ASN A 33 -8.70 -7.70 1.65
CA ASN A 33 -7.25 -7.52 1.62
C ASN A 33 -6.66 -7.64 0.20
N ALA A 34 -7.27 -8.44 -0.69
CA ALA A 34 -6.79 -8.59 -2.07
C ALA A 34 -7.06 -7.31 -2.88
N LEU A 35 -8.29 -6.82 -2.84
CA LEU A 35 -8.69 -5.56 -3.47
C LEU A 35 -7.92 -4.38 -2.87
N GLY A 36 -7.79 -4.34 -1.56
CA GLY A 36 -7.08 -3.27 -0.86
C GLY A 36 -5.61 -3.22 -1.22
N LEU A 37 -4.93 -4.36 -1.33
CA LEU A 37 -3.53 -4.44 -1.76
C LEU A 37 -3.37 -4.01 -3.22
N ALA A 38 -4.26 -4.43 -4.12
CA ALA A 38 -4.22 -4.01 -5.53
C ALA A 38 -4.32 -2.48 -5.65
N LYS A 39 -5.32 -1.88 -4.98
CA LYS A 39 -5.50 -0.41 -4.94
C LYS A 39 -4.31 0.31 -4.27
N ALA A 40 -3.74 -0.24 -3.20
CA ALA A 40 -2.60 0.33 -2.51
C ALA A 40 -1.36 0.37 -3.41
N ARG A 41 -1.05 -0.72 -4.11
CA ARG A 41 0.04 -0.80 -5.09
C ARG A 41 -0.16 0.21 -6.23
N ALA A 42 -1.37 0.31 -6.75
CA ALA A 42 -1.72 1.26 -7.80
C ALA A 42 -1.57 2.72 -7.33
N ALA A 43 -2.12 3.07 -6.16
CA ALA A 43 -2.00 4.40 -5.58
C ALA A 43 -0.54 4.79 -5.30
N THR A 44 0.28 3.85 -4.81
CA THR A 44 1.70 4.08 -4.58
C THR A 44 2.44 4.36 -5.89
N LEU A 45 2.19 3.56 -6.93
CA LEU A 45 2.83 3.77 -8.22
C LEU A 45 2.41 5.12 -8.83
N PHE A 46 1.14 5.50 -8.70
CA PHE A 46 0.64 6.81 -9.10
C PHE A 46 1.34 7.94 -8.34
N MET A 47 1.39 7.85 -7.00
CA MET A 47 2.05 8.84 -6.13
C MET A 47 3.54 8.99 -6.43
N LEU A 48 4.26 7.89 -6.61
CA LEU A 48 5.69 7.91 -6.91
C LEU A 48 6.01 8.49 -8.30
N GLY A 49 5.02 8.57 -9.18
CA GLY A 49 5.12 9.26 -10.47
C GLY A 49 5.03 10.79 -10.37
N LEU A 50 4.52 11.34 -9.27
CA LEU A 50 4.37 12.78 -9.06
C LEU A 50 5.72 13.46 -8.80
N PRO A 51 5.90 14.75 -9.16
CA PRO A 51 7.05 15.53 -8.71
C PRO A 51 7.00 15.82 -7.21
N GLY A 52 8.13 16.27 -6.66
CA GLY A 52 8.26 16.61 -5.24
C GLY A 52 8.65 15.43 -4.35
N ALA A 53 8.50 15.57 -3.04
CA ALA A 53 8.81 14.54 -2.06
C ALA A 53 7.69 13.52 -1.94
N SER A 54 8.05 12.27 -1.72
CA SER A 54 7.10 11.18 -1.45
C SER A 54 7.39 10.58 -0.09
N TYR A 55 6.34 10.30 0.68
CA TYR A 55 6.44 9.70 2.01
C TYR A 55 5.90 8.27 1.95
N ILE A 56 6.68 7.33 2.45
CA ILE A 56 6.32 5.92 2.56
C ILE A 56 6.32 5.56 4.04
N TYR A 57 5.23 4.98 4.52
CA TYR A 57 5.18 4.44 5.86
C TYR A 57 5.73 3.02 5.88
N GLN A 58 6.55 2.72 6.89
CA GLN A 58 7.16 1.39 7.05
C GLN A 58 6.12 0.27 6.97
N GLY A 59 6.40 -0.77 6.17
CA GLY A 59 5.51 -1.90 5.90
C GLY A 59 4.57 -1.71 4.71
N GLU A 60 4.44 -0.51 4.15
CA GLU A 60 3.72 -0.31 2.89
C GLU A 60 4.41 -1.05 1.74
N GLU A 61 5.74 -1.05 1.74
CA GLU A 61 6.58 -1.76 0.77
C GLU A 61 6.42 -3.29 0.85
N LEU A 62 5.94 -3.80 1.97
CA LEU A 62 5.60 -5.21 2.14
C LEU A 62 4.10 -5.50 1.87
N GLY A 63 3.31 -4.46 1.64
CA GLY A 63 1.85 -4.59 1.48
C GLY A 63 1.14 -4.98 2.77
N LEU A 64 1.70 -4.64 3.95
CA LEU A 64 1.12 -5.05 5.22
C LEU A 64 -0.27 -4.43 5.41
N PRO A 65 -1.27 -5.26 5.74
CA PRO A 65 -2.57 -4.77 6.17
C PRO A 65 -2.53 -4.27 7.62
N GLU A 66 -3.61 -3.64 8.05
CA GLU A 66 -3.89 -3.34 9.45
C GLU A 66 -4.04 -4.63 10.25
N HIS A 67 -3.57 -4.66 11.50
CA HIS A 67 -3.91 -5.75 12.41
C HIS A 67 -5.31 -5.53 12.98
N THR A 68 -6.33 -5.98 12.28
CA THR A 68 -7.74 -5.72 12.60
C THR A 68 -8.27 -6.55 13.75
N THR A 69 -7.61 -7.66 14.06
CA THR A 69 -8.03 -8.62 15.11
C THR A 69 -7.20 -8.51 16.40
N LEU A 70 -6.46 -7.39 16.60
CA LEU A 70 -5.66 -7.17 17.79
C LEU A 70 -6.56 -7.19 19.04
N GLU A 71 -6.26 -8.09 19.97
CA GLU A 71 -7.03 -8.26 21.20
C GLU A 71 -6.91 -7.04 22.13
N ALA A 72 -7.96 -6.76 22.89
CA ALA A 72 -8.04 -5.64 23.83
C ALA A 72 -6.87 -5.61 24.84
N LYS A 73 -6.43 -6.77 25.34
CA LYS A 73 -5.32 -6.90 26.29
C LYS A 73 -3.98 -6.40 25.75
N ASN A 74 -3.82 -6.40 24.42
CA ASN A 74 -2.57 -6.01 23.75
C ASN A 74 -2.58 -4.53 23.33
N ARG A 75 -3.71 -3.84 23.43
CA ARG A 75 -3.83 -2.46 22.99
C ARG A 75 -3.13 -1.50 23.93
N GLN A 76 -2.46 -0.51 23.35
CA GLN A 76 -1.66 0.48 24.06
C GLN A 76 -2.02 1.92 23.67
N ASP A 77 -2.80 2.14 22.61
CA ASP A 77 -3.21 3.49 22.21
C ASP A 77 -4.11 4.12 23.29
N PRO A 78 -3.77 5.32 23.80
CA PRO A 78 -4.60 6.04 24.75
C PRO A 78 -6.04 6.27 24.29
N THR A 79 -6.30 6.27 23.00
CA THR A 79 -7.65 6.41 22.44
C THR A 79 -8.56 5.26 22.90
N PHE A 80 -8.05 4.02 22.86
CA PHE A 80 -8.78 2.85 23.31
C PHE A 80 -9.23 2.99 24.77
N PHE A 81 -8.32 3.38 25.65
CA PHE A 81 -8.61 3.50 27.08
C PHE A 81 -9.55 4.68 27.40
N ARG A 82 -9.33 5.83 26.76
CA ARG A 82 -10.17 7.03 26.99
C ARG A 82 -11.61 6.86 26.50
N THR A 83 -11.84 5.98 25.53
CA THR A 83 -13.17 5.71 24.96
C THR A 83 -13.77 4.40 25.50
N ASN A 84 -13.19 3.79 26.53
CA ASN A 84 -13.62 2.50 27.07
C ASN A 84 -13.81 1.41 25.98
N GLY A 85 -12.94 1.43 24.98
CA GLY A 85 -12.96 0.44 23.90
C GLY A 85 -13.89 0.76 22.72
N GLU A 86 -14.66 1.85 22.76
CA GLU A 86 -15.52 2.27 21.64
C GLU A 86 -14.72 2.55 20.36
N ARG A 87 -13.49 3.10 20.52
CA ARG A 87 -12.55 3.35 19.45
C ARG A 87 -11.31 2.51 19.66
N VAL A 88 -10.98 1.68 18.68
CA VAL A 88 -9.85 0.73 18.80
C VAL A 88 -8.48 1.39 18.72
N GLY A 89 -8.40 2.62 18.21
CA GLY A 89 -7.14 3.37 18.14
C GLY A 89 -6.23 2.87 17.01
N ARG A 90 -4.95 3.25 17.08
CA ARG A 90 -3.97 3.14 15.99
C ARG A 90 -3.01 1.95 16.10
N ASP A 91 -3.16 1.12 17.11
CA ASP A 91 -2.22 0.02 17.38
C ASP A 91 -2.08 -0.95 16.21
N GLY A 92 -3.18 -1.18 15.47
CA GLY A 92 -3.18 -2.06 14.30
C GLY A 92 -2.22 -1.64 13.19
N ALA A 93 -1.95 -0.32 13.04
CA ALA A 93 -0.97 0.22 12.09
C ALA A 93 0.46 0.18 12.62
N ARG A 94 0.67 -0.03 13.94
CA ARG A 94 1.96 0.10 14.63
C ARG A 94 2.62 -1.22 14.97
N VAL A 95 2.06 -2.32 14.48
CA VAL A 95 2.61 -3.67 14.70
C VAL A 95 4.02 -3.75 14.12
N PRO A 96 4.98 -4.39 14.83
CA PRO A 96 6.35 -4.59 14.35
C PRO A 96 6.43 -5.20 12.95
N LEU A 97 7.46 -4.83 12.18
CA LEU A 97 7.67 -5.33 10.82
C LEU A 97 8.14 -6.80 10.83
N PRO A 98 7.62 -7.64 9.94
CA PRO A 98 8.14 -8.98 9.74
C PRO A 98 9.36 -8.93 8.80
N TRP A 99 10.49 -9.43 9.26
CA TRP A 99 11.75 -9.47 8.51
C TRP A 99 12.03 -10.82 7.88
N GLU A 100 11.80 -11.89 8.65
CA GLU A 100 12.07 -13.27 8.28
C GLU A 100 10.87 -14.13 8.65
N LYS A 101 10.47 -15.00 7.75
CA LYS A 101 9.35 -15.91 8.01
C LYS A 101 9.71 -16.90 9.12
N GLY A 102 9.01 -16.86 10.23
CA GLY A 102 9.14 -17.79 11.33
C GLY A 102 9.42 -17.16 12.69
N GLY A 103 9.35 -17.98 13.74
CA GLY A 103 9.39 -17.50 15.11
C GLY A 103 8.18 -16.67 15.51
N SER A 104 8.11 -16.27 16.78
CA SER A 104 6.99 -15.51 17.34
C SER A 104 6.92 -14.06 16.87
N THR A 105 8.04 -13.50 16.41
CA THR A 105 8.17 -12.09 15.99
C THR A 105 8.60 -11.92 14.53
N ASN A 106 8.57 -12.98 13.73
CA ASN A 106 9.00 -12.98 12.33
C ASN A 106 10.32 -12.20 12.12
N GLY A 107 11.34 -12.50 12.95
CA GLY A 107 12.67 -11.89 12.84
C GLY A 107 12.77 -10.43 13.31
N PHE A 108 11.72 -9.86 13.89
CA PHE A 108 11.78 -8.48 14.42
C PHE A 108 12.66 -8.38 15.66
N SER A 109 12.61 -9.37 16.54
CA SER A 109 13.35 -9.38 17.82
C SER A 109 14.06 -10.72 18.00
N THR A 110 15.16 -10.70 18.75
CA THR A 110 15.85 -11.90 19.21
C THR A 110 15.16 -12.52 20.43
N SER A 111 14.24 -11.81 21.08
CA SER A 111 13.34 -12.34 22.09
C SER A 111 12.07 -12.89 21.44
N GLU A 112 11.34 -13.73 22.13
CA GLU A 112 10.07 -14.27 21.66
C GLU A 112 8.92 -13.24 21.76
N GLU A 113 9.17 -12.08 22.33
CA GLU A 113 8.19 -11.04 22.59
C GLU A 113 8.47 -9.79 21.76
N ALA A 114 7.39 -9.16 21.30
CA ALA A 114 7.36 -7.83 20.73
C ALA A 114 6.29 -6.99 21.45
N TRP A 115 6.44 -5.67 21.40
CA TRP A 115 5.53 -4.75 22.09
C TRP A 115 4.07 -4.85 21.63
N LEU A 116 3.83 -5.28 20.38
CA LEU A 116 2.53 -5.68 19.84
C LEU A 116 2.70 -7.00 19.09
N PRO A 117 1.78 -7.97 19.25
CA PRO A 117 1.85 -9.22 18.52
C PRO A 117 1.60 -9.00 17.02
N GLN A 118 2.33 -9.72 16.19
CA GLN A 118 2.08 -9.74 14.75
C GLN A 118 0.93 -10.71 14.42
N PRO A 119 0.03 -10.36 13.46
CA PRO A 119 -0.95 -11.31 12.97
C PRO A 119 -0.25 -12.42 12.18
N GLU A 120 -0.82 -13.63 12.17
CA GLU A 120 -0.27 -14.80 11.48
C GLU A 120 0.04 -14.52 9.99
N SER A 121 -0.80 -13.71 9.35
CA SER A 121 -0.62 -13.33 7.94
C SER A 121 0.71 -12.61 7.65
N PHE A 122 1.34 -11.97 8.64
CA PHE A 122 2.60 -11.26 8.45
C PHE A 122 3.76 -12.19 8.11
N ALA A 123 3.72 -13.45 8.53
CA ALA A 123 4.76 -14.42 8.18
C ALA A 123 4.92 -14.61 6.66
N SER A 124 3.81 -14.61 5.90
CA SER A 124 3.84 -14.71 4.44
C SER A 124 4.21 -13.39 3.75
N LEU A 125 4.12 -12.27 4.46
CA LEU A 125 4.43 -10.93 3.98
C LEU A 125 5.79 -10.43 4.46
N SER A 126 6.57 -11.28 5.16
CA SER A 126 7.88 -10.90 5.65
C SER A 126 8.83 -10.52 4.51
N ARG A 127 9.80 -9.68 4.84
CA ARG A 127 10.75 -9.10 3.87
C ARG A 127 11.49 -10.17 3.05
N ASP A 128 11.87 -11.27 3.67
CA ASP A 128 12.58 -12.38 3.00
C ASP A 128 11.71 -13.13 1.97
N GLN A 129 10.38 -13.03 2.08
CA GLN A 129 9.43 -13.63 1.14
C GLN A 129 9.13 -12.74 -0.08
N GLN A 130 9.69 -11.54 -0.17
CA GLN A 130 9.31 -10.52 -1.15
C GLN A 130 10.46 -10.03 -2.03
N GLY A 131 11.35 -10.91 -2.43
CA GLY A 131 12.47 -10.58 -3.31
C GLY A 131 12.19 -10.72 -4.82
N GLN A 132 11.16 -11.50 -5.17
CA GLN A 132 10.86 -11.88 -6.56
C GLN A 132 10.01 -10.80 -7.27
N GLU A 133 10.14 -10.79 -8.60
CA GLU A 133 9.30 -9.97 -9.47
C GLU A 133 7.81 -10.23 -9.21
N GLY A 134 7.03 -9.16 -9.23
CA GLY A 134 5.59 -9.21 -8.95
C GLY A 134 5.22 -9.01 -7.48
N THR A 135 6.17 -9.20 -6.53
CA THR A 135 5.93 -8.90 -5.11
C THR A 135 5.83 -7.39 -4.85
N THR A 136 5.26 -7.00 -3.71
CA THR A 136 5.09 -5.59 -3.39
C THR A 136 6.43 -4.89 -3.14
N LEU A 137 7.36 -5.54 -2.43
CA LEU A 137 8.69 -4.99 -2.19
C LEU A 137 9.47 -4.79 -3.50
N TRP A 138 9.37 -5.74 -4.44
CA TRP A 138 9.98 -5.60 -5.75
C TRP A 138 9.41 -4.39 -6.51
N LEU A 139 8.07 -4.22 -6.49
CA LEU A 139 7.40 -3.07 -7.13
C LEU A 139 7.92 -1.74 -6.57
N TYR A 140 8.01 -1.61 -5.23
CA TYR A 140 8.52 -0.39 -4.60
C TYR A 140 9.97 -0.10 -4.97
N LYS A 141 10.84 -1.12 -4.91
CA LYS A 141 12.25 -0.97 -5.31
C LYS A 141 12.36 -0.52 -6.75
N ARG A 142 11.64 -1.17 -7.65
CA ARG A 142 11.67 -0.84 -9.07
C ARG A 142 11.11 0.55 -9.37
N ALA A 143 10.01 0.94 -8.72
CA ALA A 143 9.45 2.28 -8.84
C ALA A 143 10.41 3.37 -8.35
N LEU A 144 11.05 3.17 -7.19
CA LEU A 144 12.02 4.13 -6.65
C LEU A 144 13.28 4.25 -7.53
N GLU A 145 13.76 3.14 -8.07
CA GLU A 145 14.87 3.12 -9.02
C GLU A 145 14.53 3.92 -10.29
N LEU A 146 13.39 3.64 -10.92
CA LEU A 146 12.92 4.36 -12.11
C LEU A 146 12.66 5.84 -11.81
N ARG A 147 12.05 6.15 -10.65
CA ARG A 147 11.83 7.52 -10.19
C ARG A 147 13.14 8.30 -10.13
N LYS A 148 14.21 7.69 -9.59
CA LYS A 148 15.55 8.29 -9.53
C LYS A 148 16.16 8.44 -10.92
N GLN A 149 16.15 7.37 -11.74
CA GLN A 149 16.71 7.37 -13.10
C GLN A 149 16.06 8.42 -13.99
N ARG A 150 14.75 8.58 -13.91
CA ARG A 150 13.96 9.51 -14.72
C ARG A 150 13.78 10.88 -14.08
N LYS A 151 14.40 11.12 -12.90
CA LYS A 151 14.36 12.39 -12.14
C LYS A 151 12.93 12.89 -11.87
N LEU A 152 11.99 11.98 -11.61
CA LEU A 152 10.58 12.35 -11.45
C LEU A 152 10.32 13.27 -10.24
N GLY A 153 11.17 13.22 -9.22
CA GLY A 153 11.08 14.14 -8.07
C GLY A 153 11.28 15.61 -8.42
N GLU A 154 12.08 15.89 -9.46
CA GLU A 154 12.43 17.23 -9.94
C GLU A 154 11.71 17.57 -11.26
N GLY A 155 10.82 16.71 -11.70
CA GLY A 155 10.17 16.80 -12.99
C GLY A 155 9.03 17.84 -13.05
N SER A 156 8.39 17.88 -14.20
CA SER A 156 7.20 18.70 -14.48
C SER A 156 5.92 17.93 -14.15
N PHE A 157 4.80 18.64 -14.15
CA PHE A 157 3.50 18.02 -13.92
C PHE A 157 2.46 18.60 -14.88
N GLU A 158 1.88 17.75 -15.69
CA GLU A 158 0.78 18.10 -16.57
C GLU A 158 -0.31 17.04 -16.47
N TRP A 159 -1.56 17.46 -16.24
CA TRP A 159 -2.69 16.55 -16.32
C TRP A 159 -2.95 16.14 -17.77
N SER A 160 -3.24 14.86 -17.96
CA SER A 160 -3.73 14.33 -19.22
C SER A 160 -4.98 13.50 -18.90
N SER A 161 -6.03 13.66 -19.67
CA SER A 161 -7.25 12.87 -19.50
C SER A 161 -7.44 11.96 -20.71
N GLN A 162 -7.78 10.71 -20.42
CA GLN A 162 -8.29 9.76 -21.38
C GLN A 162 -9.54 9.11 -20.82
N GLU A 163 -10.45 8.69 -21.65
CA GLU A 163 -11.69 8.06 -21.21
C GLU A 163 -11.38 6.84 -20.31
N GLY A 164 -11.95 6.85 -19.09
CA GLY A 164 -11.75 5.77 -18.10
C GLY A 164 -10.40 5.74 -17.39
N LEU A 165 -9.48 6.67 -17.69
CA LEU A 165 -8.14 6.71 -17.10
C LEU A 165 -7.80 8.07 -16.51
N LEU A 166 -7.21 8.09 -15.32
CA LEU A 166 -6.55 9.25 -14.78
C LEU A 166 -5.07 9.23 -15.16
N CYS A 167 -4.63 10.26 -15.85
CA CYS A 167 -3.25 10.35 -16.32
C CYS A 167 -2.59 11.63 -15.87
N HIS A 168 -1.28 11.56 -15.63
CA HIS A 168 -0.42 12.75 -15.57
C HIS A 168 0.91 12.48 -16.26
N GLN A 169 1.44 13.50 -16.89
CA GLN A 169 2.76 13.46 -17.50
C GLN A 169 3.78 14.12 -16.58
N ASN A 170 4.93 13.48 -16.40
CA ASN A 170 6.07 13.98 -15.66
C ASN A 170 7.34 13.78 -16.52
N GLY A 171 7.77 14.83 -17.19
CA GLY A 171 8.83 14.77 -18.20
C GLY A 171 8.45 13.81 -19.34
N SER A 172 9.28 12.81 -19.61
CA SER A 172 9.03 11.77 -20.61
C SER A 172 8.36 10.51 -20.02
N THR A 173 7.68 10.65 -18.88
CA THR A 173 6.94 9.56 -18.24
C THR A 173 5.46 9.92 -18.16
N LEU A 174 4.61 9.10 -18.78
CA LEU A 174 3.16 9.15 -18.57
C LEU A 174 2.79 8.15 -17.48
N VAL A 175 2.15 8.64 -16.44
CA VAL A 175 1.60 7.83 -15.33
C VAL A 175 0.11 7.68 -15.57
N VAL A 176 -0.34 6.45 -15.61
CA VAL A 176 -1.73 6.09 -15.93
C VAL A 176 -2.32 5.32 -14.76
N HIS A 177 -3.54 5.65 -14.36
CA HIS A 177 -4.28 4.94 -13.34
C HIS A 177 -5.69 4.60 -13.83
N ASN A 178 -6.08 3.34 -13.66
CA ASN A 178 -7.40 2.85 -14.00
C ASN A 178 -8.27 2.73 -12.73
N PHE A 179 -9.25 3.62 -12.59
CA PHE A 179 -10.24 3.60 -11.50
C PHE A 179 -11.49 2.79 -11.81
N GLU A 180 -11.65 2.39 -13.08
CA GLU A 180 -12.83 1.67 -13.53
C GLU A 180 -12.85 0.24 -13.01
N ASN A 181 -13.99 -0.40 -13.11
CA ASN A 181 -14.17 -1.80 -12.70
C ASN A 181 -13.82 -2.81 -13.83
N SER A 182 -13.32 -2.33 -14.95
CA SER A 182 -12.91 -3.12 -16.12
C SER A 182 -11.56 -2.69 -16.63
N ALA A 183 -10.89 -3.55 -17.39
CA ALA A 183 -9.61 -3.22 -18.01
C ALA A 183 -9.79 -2.16 -19.12
N ALA A 184 -8.87 -1.19 -19.18
CA ALA A 184 -8.87 -0.08 -20.14
C ALA A 184 -7.62 -0.13 -21.04
N GLU A 185 -7.75 0.27 -22.30
CA GLU A 185 -6.62 0.34 -23.23
C GLU A 185 -5.57 1.36 -22.74
N LEU A 186 -4.32 0.94 -22.75
CA LEU A 186 -3.21 1.84 -22.43
C LEU A 186 -2.98 2.85 -23.56
N PRO A 187 -2.63 4.10 -23.24
CA PRO A 187 -2.10 5.06 -24.20
C PRO A 187 -0.85 4.54 -24.91
N ALA A 188 -0.50 5.17 -26.02
CA ALA A 188 0.75 4.89 -26.72
C ALA A 188 1.97 5.17 -25.82
N GLY A 189 2.93 4.27 -25.79
CA GLY A 189 4.16 4.36 -25.00
C GLY A 189 4.74 3.00 -24.69
N ALA A 190 6.01 2.99 -24.31
CA ALA A 190 6.66 1.76 -23.84
C ALA A 190 6.42 1.55 -22.34
N VAL A 191 5.92 0.39 -21.93
CA VAL A 191 5.67 0.06 -20.52
C VAL A 191 6.99 0.03 -19.75
N LEU A 192 7.10 0.85 -18.72
CA LEU A 192 8.24 0.91 -17.80
C LEU A 192 8.00 0.08 -16.54
N LEU A 193 6.79 0.16 -15.99
CA LEU A 193 6.38 -0.53 -14.78
C LEU A 193 4.85 -0.54 -14.66
N SER A 194 4.30 -1.64 -14.18
CA SER A 194 2.87 -1.75 -13.86
C SER A 194 2.68 -2.31 -12.45
N SER A 195 1.64 -1.85 -11.75
CA SER A 195 1.29 -2.33 -10.40
C SER A 195 0.64 -3.72 -10.40
N ALA A 196 0.16 -4.16 -11.56
CA ALA A 196 -0.44 -5.48 -11.81
C ALA A 196 -0.04 -5.98 -13.20
N PRO A 197 -0.08 -7.29 -13.47
CA PRO A 197 0.10 -7.82 -14.83
C PRO A 197 -0.90 -7.22 -15.80
N LEU A 198 -0.45 -6.86 -17.00
CA LEU A 198 -1.31 -6.33 -18.03
C LEU A 198 -2.15 -7.44 -18.69
N GLU A 199 -3.34 -7.10 -19.16
CA GLU A 199 -4.21 -7.96 -19.95
C GLU A 199 -4.00 -7.65 -21.45
N GLY A 200 -2.90 -8.16 -22.03
CA GLY A 200 -2.45 -7.74 -23.37
C GLY A 200 -1.99 -6.29 -23.37
N SER A 201 -2.69 -5.41 -24.14
CA SER A 201 -2.45 -3.95 -24.15
C SER A 201 -3.24 -3.18 -23.09
N LYS A 202 -4.04 -3.87 -22.24
CA LYS A 202 -4.97 -3.23 -21.31
C LYS A 202 -4.42 -3.19 -19.89
N LEU A 203 -4.67 -2.08 -19.22
CA LEU A 203 -4.43 -1.90 -17.81
C LEU A 203 -5.62 -2.44 -17.01
N PRO A 204 -5.43 -3.43 -16.13
CA PRO A 204 -6.52 -3.96 -15.32
C PRO A 204 -7.21 -2.90 -14.45
N ALA A 205 -8.40 -3.22 -13.97
CA ALA A 205 -9.09 -2.44 -12.94
C ALA A 205 -8.19 -2.25 -11.70
N ASN A 206 -8.26 -1.08 -11.07
CA ASN A 206 -7.51 -0.74 -9.86
C ASN A 206 -5.98 -0.90 -10.02
N ALA A 207 -5.44 -0.63 -11.20
CA ALA A 207 -4.01 -0.70 -11.49
C ALA A 207 -3.46 0.63 -11.99
N SER A 208 -2.15 0.83 -11.82
CA SER A 208 -1.39 1.94 -12.38
C SER A 208 -0.23 1.43 -13.24
N CYS A 209 0.12 2.22 -14.25
CA CYS A 209 1.22 1.93 -15.16
C CYS A 209 2.04 3.20 -15.44
N TRP A 210 3.35 3.04 -15.60
CA TRP A 210 4.25 4.07 -16.12
C TRP A 210 4.65 3.72 -17.54
N LEU A 211 4.50 4.69 -18.43
CA LEU A 211 4.89 4.58 -19.82
C LEU A 211 6.00 5.56 -20.16
N ALA A 212 6.95 5.15 -20.97
CA ALA A 212 7.88 6.08 -21.65
C ALA A 212 7.19 6.65 -22.89
N ILE A 213 7.16 7.97 -23.01
CA ILE A 213 6.60 8.73 -24.12
C ILE A 213 7.63 9.68 -24.70
#